data_f5b1ea3bca2ddd040fd1ecef894f1bf3
#
_entry.id   f5b1ea3bca2ddd040fd1ecef894f1bf3
#
_cell.length_a   1.000
_cell.length_b   1.000
_cell.length_c   1.000
_cell.angle_alpha   90.00
_cell.angle_beta   90.00
_cell.angle_gamma   90.00
#
_symmetry.space_group_name_H-M   'P 1'
#
loop_
_entity.id
_entity.type
_entity.pdbx_description
1 polymer ?
#
loop_
_entity_poly.entity_id
_entity_poly.type
_entity_poly.pdbx_seq_one_letter_code
_entity_poly.pdbx_strand_id
1 'polypeptide(L)'
;APADPGSVEVLRASALAETLENAYRDPDFCAFADLYGKGRTDRAAGETILHVYDFLRALPDYDKKLDEFLAPWQEKNGFAATCWHDLLLAEAARSARAAGELFRAALADCPGDREQELADAEEKKTPSAREKAKNAVLEKYTDAQERLDKAAALLGRVEQLAVAGEWTPLYDLLTPYVLGMEELPGLKGMKKRLNGEHKKVIRTRADEGAALFAQILELIPCSEEEAEADRRAAEPRLRALFAAVRDFDARFSAKKRDRKLLEFSDFEHQALRLLRDPDGTPTALCGVIRQNYAAVMVDEYQDTNALQDALYRCLASPAGDDLFLVGDLKQSIYRFRQADPSIFREKLDSWPALPGGAARPCPAEGTSGTDAMLALDANFRSAPQVVEGINFLFERLMSPELGDTAYGDGQRLVCGAPGEYTGSVEAHFLPDDTAETDAGWIARRIEEMVQSGEPVRDGSATRRVQYEDCCILLAARNDFPAYVEALTARGIPVYADARENLLDAPHIRPLIALLKVIDNPAQDIYLAAAMLGPLFGFSDDDLVRLRARAEEIQKQQGENAPQRISLYGALLLTVNSGEDTPFTGKVRAFYAR
;
A
#
# COMPACT_ATOMS: atom_id res chain seq x y z
N ALA A 1 2.17 31.45 8.86
CA ALA A 1 2.30 30.21 9.61
C ALA A 1 1.66 29.08 8.81
N PRO A 2 2.17 27.87 8.90
CA PRO A 2 1.49 26.72 8.31
C PRO A 2 0.07 26.61 8.86
N ALA A 3 -0.86 26.21 8.00
CA ALA A 3 -2.26 26.07 8.37
C ALA A 3 -2.46 24.87 9.33
N ASP A 4 -3.41 25.01 10.25
CA ASP A 4 -3.89 23.89 11.05
C ASP A 4 -4.54 22.83 10.14
N PRO A 5 -4.18 21.53 10.26
CA PRO A 5 -4.70 20.47 9.41
C PRO A 5 -6.24 20.41 9.35
N GLY A 6 -6.93 20.63 10.47
CA GLY A 6 -8.39 20.61 10.51
C GLY A 6 -9.03 21.74 9.71
N SER A 7 -8.45 22.94 9.76
CA SER A 7 -8.91 24.09 8.97
C SER A 7 -8.70 23.87 7.46
N VAL A 8 -7.59 23.25 7.09
CA VAL A 8 -7.27 22.89 5.69
C VAL A 8 -8.28 21.88 5.16
N GLU A 9 -8.59 20.84 5.94
CA GLU A 9 -9.51 19.78 5.53
C GLU A 9 -10.92 20.31 5.23
N VAL A 10 -11.42 21.26 6.04
CA VAL A 10 -12.71 21.90 5.79
C VAL A 10 -12.71 22.68 4.46
N LEU A 11 -11.63 23.42 4.17
CA LEU A 11 -11.51 24.16 2.91
C LEU A 11 -11.40 23.22 1.71
N ARG A 12 -10.67 22.11 1.89
CA ARG A 12 -10.48 21.06 0.89
C ARG A 12 -11.81 20.39 0.53
N ALA A 13 -12.59 19.99 1.54
CA ALA A 13 -13.92 19.43 1.35
C ALA A 13 -14.88 20.40 0.65
N SER A 14 -14.86 21.68 1.05
CA SER A 14 -15.68 22.73 0.41
C SER A 14 -15.29 22.97 -1.06
N ALA A 15 -14.00 23.01 -1.37
CA ALA A 15 -13.52 23.16 -2.74
C ALA A 15 -13.90 21.95 -3.60
N LEU A 16 -13.75 20.74 -3.05
CA LEU A 16 -14.12 19.50 -3.75
C LEU A 16 -15.61 19.44 -4.08
N ALA A 17 -16.48 19.83 -3.14
CA ALA A 17 -17.92 19.86 -3.37
C ALA A 17 -18.29 20.78 -4.54
N GLU A 18 -17.73 22.01 -4.56
CA GLU A 18 -17.96 22.96 -5.66
C GLU A 18 -17.39 22.46 -7.00
N THR A 19 -16.24 21.78 -6.96
CA THR A 19 -15.61 21.19 -8.15
C THR A 19 -16.49 20.08 -8.73
N LEU A 20 -16.99 19.17 -7.89
CA LEU A 20 -17.88 18.09 -8.32
C LEU A 20 -19.17 18.64 -8.93
N GLU A 21 -19.80 19.65 -8.29
CA GLU A 21 -21.00 20.31 -8.81
C GLU A 21 -20.78 20.91 -10.22
N ASN A 22 -19.58 21.44 -10.48
CA ASN A 22 -19.21 21.95 -11.78
C ASN A 22 -18.87 20.84 -12.77
N ALA A 23 -18.09 19.86 -12.36
CA ALA A 23 -17.61 18.76 -13.19
C ALA A 23 -18.75 17.88 -13.73
N TYR A 24 -19.80 17.62 -12.95
CA TYR A 24 -21.00 16.88 -13.39
C TYR A 24 -21.81 17.57 -14.48
N ARG A 25 -21.47 18.77 -14.90
CA ARG A 25 -22.05 19.43 -16.10
C ARG A 25 -21.42 18.93 -17.39
N ASP A 26 -20.24 18.29 -17.29
CA ASP A 26 -19.54 17.69 -18.42
C ASP A 26 -19.93 16.22 -18.57
N PRO A 27 -20.50 15.81 -19.75
CA PRO A 27 -20.87 14.43 -20.02
C PRO A 27 -19.68 13.46 -19.93
N ASP A 28 -18.47 13.89 -20.29
CA ASP A 28 -17.26 13.06 -20.24
C ASP A 28 -16.84 12.81 -18.77
N PHE A 29 -17.03 13.80 -17.89
CA PHE A 29 -16.83 13.60 -16.46
C PHE A 29 -17.89 12.66 -15.86
N CYS A 30 -19.14 12.79 -16.27
CA CYS A 30 -20.19 11.83 -15.86
C CYS A 30 -19.81 10.40 -16.24
N ALA A 31 -19.35 10.20 -17.49
CA ALA A 31 -18.89 8.90 -17.96
C ALA A 31 -17.66 8.37 -17.21
N PHE A 32 -16.76 9.26 -16.77
CA PHE A 32 -15.66 8.91 -15.86
C PHE A 32 -16.19 8.47 -14.49
N ALA A 33 -17.08 9.25 -13.88
CA ALA A 33 -17.64 8.97 -12.57
C ALA A 33 -18.43 7.65 -12.54
N ASP A 34 -19.16 7.32 -13.61
CA ASP A 34 -19.88 6.05 -13.76
C ASP A 34 -18.95 4.84 -13.77
N LEU A 35 -17.77 4.95 -14.38
CA LEU A 35 -16.77 3.87 -14.40
C LEU A 35 -16.12 3.65 -13.04
N TYR A 36 -15.77 4.72 -12.33
CA TYR A 36 -15.02 4.67 -11.06
C TYR A 36 -15.95 4.69 -9.84
N GLY A 37 -17.20 5.13 -10.00
CA GLY A 37 -18.20 5.22 -8.95
C GLY A 37 -18.78 3.87 -8.59
N LYS A 38 -18.22 3.16 -7.61
CA LYS A 38 -18.82 1.95 -7.05
C LYS A 38 -19.94 2.31 -6.07
N GLY A 39 -21.10 2.76 -6.57
CA GLY A 39 -22.23 3.03 -5.72
C GLY A 39 -23.03 4.29 -6.05
N ARG A 40 -23.81 4.78 -5.07
CA ARG A 40 -24.71 5.93 -5.21
C ARG A 40 -24.12 7.24 -4.68
N THR A 41 -22.78 7.31 -4.53
CA THR A 41 -22.12 8.47 -3.93
C THR A 41 -20.95 8.93 -4.79
N ASP A 42 -20.68 10.23 -4.78
CA ASP A 42 -19.58 10.88 -5.49
C ASP A 42 -18.20 10.63 -4.87
N ARG A 43 -18.16 9.81 -3.82
CA ARG A 43 -16.97 9.60 -3.01
C ARG A 43 -15.76 9.13 -3.83
N ALA A 44 -15.95 8.14 -4.69
CA ALA A 44 -14.84 7.57 -5.47
C ALA A 44 -14.27 8.58 -6.49
N ALA A 45 -15.14 9.35 -7.17
CA ALA A 45 -14.71 10.40 -8.08
C ALA A 45 -13.96 11.51 -7.34
N GLY A 46 -14.48 11.93 -6.18
CA GLY A 46 -13.84 12.93 -5.33
C GLY A 46 -12.49 12.47 -4.79
N GLU A 47 -12.39 11.24 -4.29
CA GLU A 47 -11.13 10.65 -3.83
C GLU A 47 -10.10 10.57 -4.96
N THR A 48 -10.52 10.26 -6.19
CA THR A 48 -9.62 10.23 -7.36
C THR A 48 -9.09 11.63 -7.69
N ILE A 49 -9.95 12.66 -7.71
CA ILE A 49 -9.51 14.06 -7.91
C ILE A 49 -8.46 14.45 -6.86
N LEU A 50 -8.72 14.16 -5.58
CA LEU A 50 -7.80 14.48 -4.49
C LEU A 50 -6.49 13.71 -4.60
N HIS A 51 -6.54 12.43 -4.95
CA HIS A 51 -5.35 11.59 -5.12
C HIS A 51 -4.45 12.11 -6.25
N VAL A 52 -5.04 12.45 -7.41
CA VAL A 52 -4.29 13.04 -8.52
C VAL A 52 -3.73 14.41 -8.13
N TYR A 53 -4.51 15.26 -7.45
CA TYR A 53 -4.03 16.54 -6.95
C TYR A 53 -2.83 16.39 -6.01
N ASP A 54 -2.92 15.51 -5.02
CA ASP A 54 -1.84 15.29 -4.05
C ASP A 54 -0.55 14.78 -4.72
N PHE A 55 -0.69 13.88 -5.69
CA PHE A 55 0.45 13.42 -6.51
C PHE A 55 1.10 14.57 -7.28
N LEU A 56 0.29 15.40 -7.93
CA LEU A 56 0.79 16.54 -8.70
C LEU A 56 1.53 17.56 -7.84
N ARG A 57 1.12 17.73 -6.58
CA ARG A 57 1.75 18.68 -5.65
C ARG A 57 3.20 18.31 -5.28
N ALA A 58 3.63 17.10 -5.56
CA ALA A 58 5.03 16.68 -5.42
C ALA A 58 5.89 16.97 -6.66
N LEU A 59 5.29 17.47 -7.75
CA LEU A 59 5.96 17.75 -9.02
C LEU A 59 6.21 19.25 -9.21
N PRO A 60 7.36 19.66 -9.76
CA PRO A 60 7.71 21.10 -9.89
C PRO A 60 6.80 21.89 -10.83
N ASP A 61 6.42 21.33 -11.98
CA ASP A 61 5.64 22.00 -13.03
C ASP A 61 4.34 21.23 -13.31
N TYR A 62 3.57 20.96 -12.26
CA TYR A 62 2.44 20.02 -12.30
C TYR A 62 1.36 20.36 -13.34
N ASP A 63 1.14 21.64 -13.67
CA ASP A 63 0.18 22.02 -14.72
C ASP A 63 0.59 21.46 -16.08
N LYS A 64 1.89 21.53 -16.42
CA LYS A 64 2.44 20.97 -17.65
C LYS A 64 2.40 19.44 -17.63
N LYS A 65 2.60 18.85 -16.44
CA LYS A 65 2.59 17.38 -16.27
C LYS A 65 1.24 16.76 -16.61
N LEU A 66 0.13 17.43 -16.33
CA LEU A 66 -1.19 16.94 -16.74
C LEU A 66 -1.30 16.79 -18.27
N ASP A 67 -0.75 17.73 -19.03
CA ASP A 67 -0.74 17.66 -20.48
C ASP A 67 0.22 16.57 -20.99
N GLU A 68 1.39 16.39 -20.34
CA GLU A 68 2.32 15.29 -20.62
C GLU A 68 1.67 13.92 -20.35
N PHE A 69 0.91 13.77 -19.25
CA PHE A 69 0.20 12.52 -18.94
C PHE A 69 -0.95 12.24 -19.89
N LEU A 70 -1.54 13.26 -20.51
CA LEU A 70 -2.57 13.09 -21.52
C LEU A 70 -2.01 12.74 -22.89
N ALA A 71 -0.77 13.15 -23.20
CA ALA A 71 -0.17 12.97 -24.51
C ALA A 71 -0.19 11.52 -25.04
N PRO A 72 0.15 10.46 -24.26
CA PRO A 72 0.07 9.08 -24.73
C PRO A 72 -1.35 8.64 -25.13
N TRP A 73 -2.39 9.22 -24.47
CA TRP A 73 -3.79 8.96 -24.80
C TRP A 73 -4.22 9.61 -26.11
N GLN A 74 -3.48 10.62 -26.56
CA GLN A 74 -3.71 11.37 -27.80
C GLN A 74 -2.78 10.91 -28.94
N GLU A 75 -2.02 9.82 -28.75
CA GLU A 75 -1.10 9.29 -29.75
C GLU A 75 -1.85 8.95 -31.05
N LYS A 76 -1.35 9.48 -32.17
CA LYS A 76 -2.02 9.37 -33.48
C LYS A 76 -1.72 8.06 -34.19
N ASN A 77 -0.57 7.44 -33.88
CA ASN A 77 -0.10 6.22 -34.52
C ASN A 77 -0.68 4.95 -33.89
N GLY A 78 -1.62 5.08 -32.95
CA GLY A 78 -2.30 3.98 -32.32
C GLY A 78 -1.67 3.48 -31.02
N PHE A 79 -2.28 2.45 -30.43
CA PHE A 79 -1.86 1.88 -29.14
C PHE A 79 -0.41 1.37 -29.17
N ALA A 80 0.00 0.72 -30.27
CA ALA A 80 1.36 0.19 -30.43
C ALA A 80 2.47 1.25 -30.35
N ALA A 81 2.15 2.53 -30.59
CA ALA A 81 3.11 3.62 -30.49
C ALA A 81 3.13 4.28 -29.10
N THR A 82 2.35 3.78 -28.14
CA THR A 82 2.31 4.31 -26.78
C THR A 82 3.34 3.63 -25.89
N CYS A 83 3.82 4.35 -24.87
CA CYS A 83 4.70 3.76 -23.84
C CYS A 83 4.05 2.59 -23.08
N TRP A 84 2.73 2.51 -23.03
CA TRP A 84 2.03 1.41 -22.32
C TRP A 84 2.15 0.09 -23.05
N HIS A 85 2.15 0.08 -24.38
CA HIS A 85 2.38 -1.13 -25.17
C HIS A 85 3.67 -1.83 -24.72
N ASP A 86 4.77 -1.09 -24.70
CA ASP A 86 6.08 -1.64 -24.32
C ASP A 86 6.15 -2.00 -22.82
N LEU A 87 5.55 -1.17 -21.94
CA LEU A 87 5.52 -1.42 -20.50
C LEU A 87 4.70 -2.68 -20.15
N LEU A 88 3.53 -2.85 -20.75
CA LEU A 88 2.68 -4.01 -20.53
C LEU A 88 3.34 -5.30 -21.02
N LEU A 89 3.98 -5.26 -22.19
CA LEU A 89 4.72 -6.39 -22.72
C LEU A 89 5.95 -6.73 -21.86
N ALA A 90 6.68 -5.72 -21.38
CA ALA A 90 7.81 -5.93 -20.48
C ALA A 90 7.39 -6.57 -19.16
N GLU A 91 6.25 -6.14 -18.59
CA GLU A 91 5.68 -6.73 -17.37
C GLU A 91 5.16 -8.14 -17.60
N ALA A 92 4.48 -8.38 -18.73
CA ALA A 92 4.03 -9.72 -19.11
C ALA A 92 5.22 -10.69 -19.29
N ALA A 93 6.31 -10.23 -19.90
CA ALA A 93 7.54 -11.01 -20.07
C ALA A 93 8.17 -11.36 -18.71
N ARG A 94 8.25 -10.39 -17.79
CA ARG A 94 8.79 -10.58 -16.44
C ARG A 94 7.96 -11.58 -15.64
N SER A 95 6.65 -11.39 -15.63
CA SER A 95 5.70 -12.30 -14.94
C SER A 95 5.74 -13.71 -15.54
N ALA A 96 5.86 -13.83 -16.86
CA ALA A 96 5.95 -15.14 -17.53
C ALA A 96 7.26 -15.86 -17.20
N ARG A 97 8.38 -15.15 -17.14
CA ARG A 97 9.67 -15.70 -16.71
C ARG A 97 9.59 -16.23 -15.29
N ALA A 98 9.13 -15.41 -14.34
CA ALA A 98 9.01 -15.76 -12.93
C ALA A 98 8.07 -16.98 -12.74
N ALA A 99 6.91 -16.97 -13.38
CA ALA A 99 5.98 -18.08 -13.34
C ALA A 99 6.58 -19.36 -13.93
N GLY A 100 7.28 -19.26 -15.07
CA GLY A 100 7.98 -20.37 -15.71
C GLY A 100 9.06 -20.96 -14.82
N GLU A 101 9.81 -20.16 -14.08
CA GLU A 101 10.80 -20.62 -13.10
C GLU A 101 10.15 -21.37 -11.94
N LEU A 102 9.01 -20.89 -11.41
CA LEU A 102 8.26 -21.57 -10.36
C LEU A 102 7.76 -22.96 -10.83
N PHE A 103 7.22 -23.06 -12.05
CA PHE A 103 6.79 -24.34 -12.60
C PHE A 103 7.96 -25.29 -12.86
N ARG A 104 9.10 -24.80 -13.37
CA ARG A 104 10.33 -25.61 -13.54
C ARG A 104 10.88 -26.08 -12.19
N ALA A 105 10.88 -25.23 -11.16
CA ALA A 105 11.30 -25.59 -9.83
C ALA A 105 10.36 -26.66 -9.20
N ALA A 106 9.04 -26.51 -9.38
CA ALA A 106 8.08 -27.52 -8.95
C ALA A 106 8.28 -28.87 -9.69
N LEU A 107 8.59 -28.81 -10.99
CA LEU A 107 8.90 -29.99 -11.81
C LEU A 107 10.17 -30.68 -11.32
N ALA A 108 11.20 -29.93 -10.93
CA ALA A 108 12.48 -30.48 -10.44
C ALA A 108 12.34 -31.22 -9.09
N ASP A 109 11.38 -30.85 -8.25
CA ASP A 109 11.13 -31.55 -6.97
C ASP A 109 10.32 -32.86 -7.13
N CYS A 110 9.59 -33.04 -8.23
CA CYS A 110 8.74 -34.22 -8.45
C CYS A 110 9.49 -35.57 -8.45
N PRO A 111 10.71 -35.72 -9.03
CA PRO A 111 11.43 -36.99 -9.01
C PRO A 111 11.74 -37.51 -7.61
N GLY A 112 12.22 -36.66 -6.70
CA GLY A 112 12.55 -37.03 -5.33
C GLY A 112 11.33 -37.55 -4.56
N ASP A 113 10.21 -36.81 -4.61
CA ASP A 113 8.96 -37.22 -3.99
C ASP A 113 8.41 -38.52 -4.60
N ARG A 114 8.55 -38.72 -5.92
CA ARG A 114 8.15 -39.97 -6.59
C ARG A 114 8.94 -41.16 -6.10
N GLU A 115 10.26 -41.04 -5.97
CA GLU A 115 11.14 -42.12 -5.48
C GLU A 115 10.79 -42.51 -4.04
N GLN A 116 10.54 -41.53 -3.18
CA GLN A 116 10.12 -41.80 -1.81
C GLN A 116 8.79 -42.53 -1.74
N GLU A 117 7.76 -42.07 -2.46
CA GLU A 117 6.46 -42.75 -2.48
C GLU A 117 6.51 -44.14 -3.14
N LEU A 118 7.42 -44.36 -4.08
CA LEU A 118 7.67 -45.69 -4.63
C LEU A 118 8.30 -46.63 -3.57
N ALA A 119 9.21 -46.12 -2.73
CA ALA A 119 9.76 -46.86 -1.62
C ALA A 119 8.67 -47.25 -0.59
N ASP A 120 7.80 -46.31 -0.23
CA ASP A 120 6.65 -46.53 0.65
C ASP A 120 5.68 -47.58 0.06
N ALA A 121 5.53 -47.62 -1.26
CA ALA A 121 4.70 -48.62 -1.94
C ALA A 121 5.27 -50.05 -1.85
N GLU A 122 6.59 -50.18 -1.74
CA GLU A 122 7.27 -51.50 -1.55
C GLU A 122 6.95 -52.12 -0.19
N GLU A 123 6.66 -51.31 0.83
CA GLU A 123 6.35 -51.81 2.17
C GLU A 123 4.97 -52.46 2.29
N LYS A 124 4.13 -52.41 1.26
CA LYS A 124 2.80 -53.05 1.26
C LYS A 124 2.91 -54.57 1.42
N LYS A 125 2.00 -55.14 2.20
CA LYS A 125 2.06 -56.55 2.65
C LYS A 125 1.94 -57.61 1.54
N THR A 126 1.24 -57.33 0.44
CA THR A 126 1.00 -58.30 -0.64
C THR A 126 1.59 -57.86 -1.97
N PRO A 127 2.09 -58.77 -2.83
CA PRO A 127 2.65 -58.44 -4.13
C PRO A 127 1.68 -57.64 -5.03
N SER A 128 0.42 -58.03 -5.08
CA SER A 128 -0.62 -57.35 -5.88
C SER A 128 -0.90 -55.93 -5.36
N ALA A 129 -0.86 -55.72 -4.03
CA ALA A 129 -1.03 -54.37 -3.44
C ALA A 129 0.17 -53.47 -3.71
N ARG A 130 1.40 -54.03 -3.75
CA ARG A 130 2.62 -53.31 -4.11
C ARG A 130 2.56 -52.82 -5.56
N GLU A 131 2.25 -53.73 -6.48
CA GLU A 131 2.17 -53.38 -7.91
C GLU A 131 1.09 -52.32 -8.17
N LYS A 132 -0.11 -52.45 -7.59
CA LYS A 132 -1.17 -51.48 -7.69
C LYS A 132 -0.76 -50.11 -7.11
N ALA A 133 -0.07 -50.08 -5.96
CA ALA A 133 0.41 -48.87 -5.34
C ALA A 133 1.49 -48.19 -6.20
N LYS A 134 2.47 -48.92 -6.72
CA LYS A 134 3.49 -48.40 -7.64
C LYS A 134 2.90 -47.78 -8.90
N ASN A 135 1.97 -48.48 -9.56
CA ASN A 135 1.32 -47.97 -10.76
C ASN A 135 0.53 -46.68 -10.46
N ALA A 136 -0.12 -46.58 -9.31
CA ALA A 136 -0.83 -45.38 -8.89
C ALA A 136 0.11 -44.21 -8.62
N VAL A 137 1.31 -44.44 -8.08
CA VAL A 137 2.34 -43.40 -7.88
C VAL A 137 2.90 -42.94 -9.22
N LEU A 138 3.27 -43.88 -10.10
CA LEU A 138 3.79 -43.53 -11.43
C LEU A 138 2.79 -42.69 -12.21
N GLU A 139 1.52 -43.11 -12.28
CA GLU A 139 0.46 -42.42 -13.00
C GLU A 139 0.30 -40.96 -12.51
N LYS A 140 0.22 -40.71 -11.20
CA LYS A 140 0.01 -39.36 -10.66
C LYS A 140 1.20 -38.44 -10.85
N TYR A 141 2.44 -38.93 -10.72
CA TYR A 141 3.63 -38.12 -10.95
C TYR A 141 3.86 -37.86 -12.44
N THR A 142 3.52 -38.81 -13.32
CA THR A 142 3.51 -38.54 -14.76
C THR A 142 2.50 -37.44 -15.13
N ASP A 143 1.26 -37.52 -14.64
CA ASP A 143 0.25 -36.47 -14.86
C ASP A 143 0.72 -35.10 -14.32
N ALA A 144 1.30 -35.07 -13.09
CA ALA A 144 1.83 -33.85 -12.52
C ALA A 144 2.96 -33.24 -13.36
N GLN A 145 3.94 -34.06 -13.74
CA GLN A 145 5.08 -33.62 -14.54
C GLN A 145 4.66 -33.10 -15.91
N GLU A 146 3.76 -33.79 -16.61
CA GLU A 146 3.23 -33.34 -17.91
C GLU A 146 2.52 -32.01 -17.82
N ARG A 147 1.73 -31.77 -16.75
CA ARG A 147 1.02 -30.52 -16.52
C ARG A 147 1.97 -29.37 -16.21
N LEU A 148 2.94 -29.57 -15.32
CA LEU A 148 3.93 -28.56 -14.96
C LEU A 148 4.82 -28.20 -16.15
N ASP A 149 5.22 -29.21 -16.97
CA ASP A 149 6.01 -28.97 -18.18
C ASP A 149 5.23 -28.18 -19.23
N LYS A 150 3.96 -28.54 -19.47
CA LYS A 150 3.07 -27.78 -20.36
C LYS A 150 2.90 -26.34 -19.91
N ALA A 151 2.73 -26.09 -18.60
CA ALA A 151 2.65 -24.74 -18.05
C ALA A 151 3.94 -23.96 -18.26
N ALA A 152 5.09 -24.56 -17.95
CA ALA A 152 6.39 -23.94 -18.15
C ALA A 152 6.68 -23.64 -19.64
N ALA A 153 6.29 -24.54 -20.55
CA ALA A 153 6.44 -24.35 -22.00
C ALA A 153 5.55 -23.20 -22.53
N LEU A 154 4.30 -23.15 -22.08
CA LEU A 154 3.38 -22.04 -22.41
C LEU A 154 3.97 -20.69 -21.97
N LEU A 155 4.42 -20.61 -20.72
CA LEU A 155 5.00 -19.38 -20.17
C LEU A 155 6.31 -18.98 -20.88
N GLY A 156 7.13 -19.94 -21.28
CA GLY A 156 8.29 -19.67 -22.14
C GLY A 156 7.90 -19.08 -23.50
N ARG A 157 6.78 -19.52 -24.07
CA ARG A 157 6.26 -18.95 -25.32
C ARG A 157 5.69 -17.54 -25.11
N VAL A 158 4.97 -17.32 -24.01
CA VAL A 158 4.48 -15.97 -23.61
C VAL A 158 5.64 -15.01 -23.45
N GLU A 159 6.70 -15.39 -22.72
CA GLU A 159 7.91 -14.59 -22.54
C GLU A 159 8.54 -14.21 -23.90
N GLN A 160 8.72 -15.19 -24.78
CA GLN A 160 9.32 -14.94 -26.10
C GLN A 160 8.54 -13.92 -26.92
N LEU A 161 7.21 -14.06 -27.01
CA LEU A 161 6.36 -13.14 -27.79
C LEU A 161 6.34 -11.74 -27.15
N ALA A 162 6.26 -11.66 -25.83
CA ALA A 162 6.28 -10.39 -25.11
C ALA A 162 7.62 -9.63 -25.29
N VAL A 163 8.76 -10.33 -25.20
CA VAL A 163 10.09 -9.75 -25.44
C VAL A 163 10.27 -9.33 -26.91
N ALA A 164 9.65 -10.05 -27.84
CA ALA A 164 9.68 -9.70 -29.27
C ALA A 164 8.79 -8.50 -29.62
N GLY A 165 7.96 -8.00 -28.70
CA GLY A 165 7.04 -6.89 -28.96
C GLY A 165 5.78 -7.29 -29.74
N GLU A 166 5.46 -8.59 -29.80
CA GLU A 166 4.42 -9.14 -30.67
C GLU A 166 3.07 -9.26 -29.90
N TRP A 167 2.34 -8.13 -29.76
CA TRP A 167 1.07 -8.09 -29.00
C TRP A 167 0.01 -9.03 -29.59
N THR A 168 -0.27 -8.95 -30.90
CA THR A 168 -1.32 -9.75 -31.55
C THR A 168 -1.03 -11.26 -31.44
N PRO A 169 0.15 -11.79 -31.79
CA PRO A 169 0.48 -13.18 -31.56
C PRO A 169 0.44 -13.62 -30.09
N LEU A 170 0.78 -12.72 -29.16
CA LEU A 170 0.69 -12.98 -27.73
C LEU A 170 -0.77 -13.09 -27.29
N TYR A 171 -1.61 -12.15 -27.70
CA TYR A 171 -3.04 -12.19 -27.38
C TYR A 171 -3.71 -13.42 -27.99
N ASP A 172 -3.41 -13.78 -29.24
CA ASP A 172 -3.95 -14.98 -29.89
C ASP A 172 -3.60 -16.26 -29.08
N LEU A 173 -2.37 -16.34 -28.57
CA LEU A 173 -1.92 -17.44 -27.70
C LEU A 173 -2.69 -17.47 -26.36
N LEU A 174 -3.01 -16.30 -25.79
CA LEU A 174 -3.69 -16.15 -24.49
C LEU A 174 -5.23 -16.19 -24.60
N THR A 175 -5.80 -15.98 -25.78
CA THR A 175 -7.25 -15.88 -26.00
C THR A 175 -8.05 -17.04 -25.38
N PRO A 176 -7.66 -18.33 -25.49
CA PRO A 176 -8.42 -19.41 -24.88
C PRO A 176 -8.54 -19.29 -23.36
N TYR A 177 -7.51 -18.72 -22.71
CA TYR A 177 -7.45 -18.50 -21.26
C TYR A 177 -8.18 -17.23 -20.85
N VAL A 178 -8.06 -16.16 -21.61
CA VAL A 178 -8.79 -14.89 -21.40
C VAL A 178 -10.29 -15.11 -21.46
N LEU A 179 -10.75 -15.92 -22.44
CA LEU A 179 -12.16 -16.26 -22.59
C LEU A 179 -12.66 -17.37 -21.66
N GLY A 180 -11.78 -17.91 -20.81
CA GLY A 180 -12.13 -18.99 -19.88
C GLY A 180 -12.47 -20.32 -20.57
N MET A 181 -12.05 -20.51 -21.82
CA MET A 181 -12.23 -21.77 -22.58
C MET A 181 -11.22 -22.83 -22.15
N GLU A 182 -10.04 -22.41 -21.71
CA GLU A 182 -8.98 -23.25 -21.20
C GLU A 182 -8.50 -22.73 -19.84
N GLU A 183 -8.04 -23.67 -19.00
CA GLU A 183 -7.34 -23.35 -17.75
C GLU A 183 -5.85 -23.63 -17.90
N LEU A 184 -5.00 -22.84 -17.22
CA LEU A 184 -3.57 -23.13 -17.18
C LEU A 184 -3.33 -24.57 -16.72
N PRO A 185 -2.53 -25.35 -17.43
CA PRO A 185 -2.16 -26.70 -17.01
C PRO A 185 -1.37 -26.65 -15.69
N GLY A 186 -2.03 -26.85 -14.57
CA GLY A 186 -1.45 -26.82 -13.24
C GLY A 186 -1.92 -27.99 -12.39
N LEU A 187 -1.54 -28.02 -11.13
CA LEU A 187 -1.90 -29.11 -10.21
C LEU A 187 -3.35 -29.03 -9.72
N LYS A 188 -4.05 -27.93 -9.95
CA LYS A 188 -5.48 -27.76 -9.66
C LYS A 188 -6.29 -28.71 -10.56
N GLY A 189 -7.17 -29.50 -9.98
CA GLY A 189 -8.00 -30.45 -10.74
C GLY A 189 -7.35 -31.82 -10.99
N MET A 190 -6.15 -32.10 -10.49
CA MET A 190 -5.60 -33.47 -10.52
C MET A 190 -6.50 -34.46 -9.80
N LYS A 191 -6.80 -35.58 -10.44
CA LYS A 191 -7.63 -36.66 -9.86
C LYS A 191 -6.98 -37.33 -8.64
N LYS A 192 -5.66 -37.41 -8.62
CA LYS A 192 -4.87 -38.02 -7.53
C LYS A 192 -3.91 -36.98 -6.96
N ARG A 193 -3.92 -36.82 -5.63
CA ARG A 193 -3.07 -35.84 -4.92
C ARG A 193 -1.65 -36.40 -4.71
N LEU A 194 -0.64 -35.52 -4.82
CA LEU A 194 0.72 -35.79 -4.40
C LEU A 194 0.74 -35.97 -2.87
N ASN A 195 1.54 -36.91 -2.35
CA ASN A 195 1.65 -37.21 -0.91
C ASN A 195 3.10 -37.18 -0.39
N GLY A 196 4.10 -36.93 -1.26
CA GLY A 196 5.50 -36.82 -0.90
C GLY A 196 5.81 -35.73 0.13
N GLU A 197 7.05 -35.71 0.58
CA GLU A 197 7.54 -34.74 1.59
C GLU A 197 7.47 -33.31 1.07
N HIS A 198 7.82 -33.10 -0.21
CA HIS A 198 7.84 -31.78 -0.86
C HIS A 198 6.48 -31.36 -1.47
N LYS A 199 5.42 -32.16 -1.30
CA LYS A 199 4.10 -31.89 -1.89
C LYS A 199 3.57 -30.49 -1.64
N LYS A 200 3.84 -29.91 -0.45
CA LYS A 200 3.43 -28.52 -0.14
C LYS A 200 4.22 -27.54 -0.98
N VAL A 201 5.53 -27.71 -1.08
CA VAL A 201 6.43 -26.83 -1.84
C VAL A 201 6.08 -26.88 -3.33
N ILE A 202 5.93 -28.09 -3.90
CA ILE A 202 5.53 -28.29 -5.30
C ILE A 202 4.20 -27.58 -5.57
N ARG A 203 3.23 -27.73 -4.68
CA ARG A 203 1.91 -27.13 -4.82
C ARG A 203 1.96 -25.60 -4.69
N THR A 204 2.65 -25.08 -3.67
CA THR A 204 2.80 -23.64 -3.46
C THR A 204 3.43 -22.97 -4.68
N ARG A 205 4.53 -23.51 -5.21
CA ARG A 205 5.16 -23.00 -6.43
C ARG A 205 4.23 -23.02 -7.64
N ALA A 206 3.47 -24.11 -7.82
CA ALA A 206 2.52 -24.19 -8.92
C ALA A 206 1.34 -23.20 -8.76
N ASP A 207 0.84 -23.00 -7.53
CA ASP A 207 -0.25 -22.06 -7.25
C ASP A 207 0.24 -20.59 -7.41
N GLU A 208 1.46 -20.26 -6.98
CA GLU A 208 2.11 -18.96 -7.20
C GLU A 208 2.36 -18.69 -8.69
N GLY A 209 2.86 -19.69 -9.44
CA GLY A 209 3.02 -19.59 -10.88
C GLY A 209 1.69 -19.37 -11.60
N ALA A 210 0.61 -20.01 -11.14
CA ALA A 210 -0.73 -19.80 -11.69
C ALA A 210 -1.28 -18.40 -11.35
N ALA A 211 -0.97 -17.85 -10.19
CA ALA A 211 -1.35 -16.48 -9.82
C ALA A 211 -0.64 -15.44 -10.73
N LEU A 212 0.64 -15.62 -11.01
CA LEU A 212 1.37 -14.77 -11.96
C LEU A 212 0.81 -14.88 -13.38
N PHE A 213 0.40 -16.09 -13.80
CA PHE A 213 -0.27 -16.25 -15.09
C PHE A 213 -1.60 -15.49 -15.15
N ALA A 214 -2.38 -15.50 -14.08
CA ALA A 214 -3.61 -14.71 -14.00
C ALA A 214 -3.33 -13.20 -14.15
N GLN A 215 -2.24 -12.70 -13.56
CA GLN A 215 -1.81 -11.31 -13.78
C GLN A 215 -1.47 -11.02 -15.24
N ILE A 216 -0.82 -11.96 -15.95
CA ILE A 216 -0.55 -11.80 -17.39
C ILE A 216 -1.85 -11.64 -18.19
N LEU A 217 -2.90 -12.40 -17.85
CA LEU A 217 -4.20 -12.27 -18.51
C LEU A 217 -4.85 -10.89 -18.24
N GLU A 218 -4.60 -10.30 -17.09
CA GLU A 218 -5.05 -8.93 -16.77
C GLU A 218 -4.23 -7.86 -17.52
N LEU A 219 -2.95 -8.11 -17.81
CA LEU A 219 -2.08 -7.21 -18.57
C LEU A 219 -2.40 -7.22 -20.07
N ILE A 220 -2.81 -8.37 -20.62
CA ILE A 220 -3.10 -8.59 -22.06
C ILE A 220 -4.55 -9.09 -22.20
N PRO A 221 -5.55 -8.30 -21.81
CA PRO A 221 -6.95 -8.77 -21.74
C PRO A 221 -7.69 -8.72 -23.08
N CYS A 222 -7.15 -8.03 -24.09
CA CYS A 222 -7.83 -7.73 -25.34
C CYS A 222 -6.85 -7.65 -26.53
N SER A 223 -7.41 -7.66 -27.72
CA SER A 223 -6.65 -7.43 -28.97
C SER A 223 -6.09 -6.00 -29.04
N GLU A 224 -5.11 -5.78 -29.90
CA GLU A 224 -4.55 -4.44 -30.12
C GLU A 224 -5.60 -3.44 -30.64
N GLU A 225 -6.55 -3.90 -31.47
CA GLU A 225 -7.64 -3.07 -31.98
C GLU A 225 -8.61 -2.65 -30.85
N GLU A 226 -8.94 -3.56 -29.96
CA GLU A 226 -9.75 -3.27 -28.77
C GLU A 226 -9.03 -2.35 -27.80
N ALA A 227 -7.74 -2.56 -27.55
CA ALA A 227 -6.91 -1.68 -26.72
C ALA A 227 -6.87 -0.25 -27.28
N GLU A 228 -6.78 -0.10 -28.61
CA GLU A 228 -6.86 1.21 -29.28
C GLU A 228 -8.25 1.83 -29.14
N ALA A 229 -9.32 1.05 -29.26
CA ALA A 229 -10.69 1.54 -29.08
C ALA A 229 -10.92 2.02 -27.63
N ASP A 230 -10.44 1.26 -26.65
CA ASP A 230 -10.51 1.60 -25.22
C ASP A 230 -9.70 2.86 -24.91
N ARG A 231 -8.50 2.98 -25.45
CA ARG A 231 -7.64 4.17 -25.33
C ARG A 231 -8.38 5.43 -25.82
N ARG A 232 -8.97 5.36 -27.02
CA ARG A 232 -9.74 6.48 -27.58
C ARG A 232 -10.98 6.81 -26.76
N ALA A 233 -11.63 5.82 -26.21
CA ALA A 233 -12.80 6.02 -25.35
C ALA A 233 -12.42 6.59 -23.97
N ALA A 234 -11.23 6.29 -23.45
CA ALA A 234 -10.74 6.77 -22.16
C ALA A 234 -10.25 8.23 -22.21
N GLU A 235 -9.67 8.67 -23.34
CA GLU A 235 -9.06 10.00 -23.48
C GLU A 235 -9.98 11.16 -23.07
N PRO A 236 -11.23 11.30 -23.56
CA PRO A 236 -12.10 12.40 -23.18
C PRO A 236 -12.45 12.36 -21.69
N ARG A 237 -12.60 11.17 -21.09
CA ARG A 237 -12.88 11.00 -19.67
C ARG A 237 -11.71 11.45 -18.79
N LEU A 238 -10.47 11.11 -19.19
CA LEU A 238 -9.26 11.56 -18.49
C LEU A 238 -9.05 13.06 -18.62
N ARG A 239 -9.34 13.63 -19.77
CA ARG A 239 -9.31 15.08 -19.98
C ARG A 239 -10.29 15.78 -19.05
N ALA A 240 -11.49 15.25 -18.91
CA ALA A 240 -12.50 15.78 -18.00
C ALA A 240 -12.07 15.66 -16.52
N LEU A 241 -11.46 14.52 -16.12
CA LEU A 241 -10.85 14.36 -14.81
C LEU A 241 -9.75 15.42 -14.56
N PHE A 242 -8.83 15.61 -15.51
CA PHE A 242 -7.75 16.59 -15.36
C PHE A 242 -8.25 18.03 -15.33
N ALA A 243 -9.34 18.32 -16.05
CA ALA A 243 -10.02 19.62 -15.95
C ALA A 243 -10.63 19.82 -14.54
N ALA A 244 -11.23 18.77 -13.97
CA ALA A 244 -11.75 18.80 -12.60
C ALA A 244 -10.62 19.00 -11.56
N VAL A 245 -9.46 18.34 -11.74
CA VAL A 245 -8.29 18.54 -10.87
C VAL A 245 -7.77 19.98 -10.93
N ARG A 246 -7.71 20.59 -12.12
CA ARG A 246 -7.35 22.02 -12.27
C ARG A 246 -8.37 22.96 -11.63
N ASP A 247 -9.66 22.69 -11.78
CA ASP A 247 -10.74 23.47 -11.13
C ASP A 247 -10.65 23.37 -9.60
N PHE A 248 -10.38 22.16 -9.09
CA PHE A 248 -10.15 21.94 -7.66
C PHE A 248 -8.95 22.75 -7.14
N ASP A 249 -7.79 22.67 -7.80
CA ASP A 249 -6.60 23.43 -7.40
C ASP A 249 -6.87 24.93 -7.39
N ALA A 250 -7.53 25.44 -8.42
CA ALA A 250 -7.87 26.86 -8.52
C ALA A 250 -8.78 27.31 -7.36
N ARG A 251 -9.85 26.55 -7.06
CA ARG A 251 -10.80 26.83 -5.97
C ARG A 251 -10.14 26.70 -4.61
N PHE A 252 -9.41 25.62 -4.39
CA PHE A 252 -8.76 25.37 -3.11
C PHE A 252 -7.67 26.41 -2.83
N SER A 253 -6.86 26.77 -3.83
CA SER A 253 -5.87 27.84 -3.73
C SER A 253 -6.50 29.21 -3.48
N ALA A 254 -7.67 29.51 -4.08
CA ALA A 254 -8.42 30.74 -3.79
C ALA A 254 -8.91 30.77 -2.34
N LYS A 255 -9.54 29.68 -1.86
CA LYS A 255 -10.03 29.58 -0.47
C LYS A 255 -8.90 29.68 0.56
N LYS A 256 -7.74 29.06 0.30
CA LYS A 256 -6.53 29.21 1.15
C LYS A 256 -6.07 30.67 1.20
N ARG A 257 -6.03 31.35 0.06
CA ARG A 257 -5.62 32.76 -0.06
C ARG A 257 -6.54 33.69 0.69
N ASP A 258 -7.86 33.51 0.57
CA ASP A 258 -8.87 34.31 1.28
C ASP A 258 -8.75 34.16 2.80
N ARG A 259 -8.36 33.00 3.28
CA ARG A 259 -8.11 32.71 4.70
C ARG A 259 -6.67 33.00 5.14
N LYS A 260 -5.78 33.39 4.22
CA LYS A 260 -4.33 33.62 4.45
C LYS A 260 -3.65 32.39 5.03
N LEU A 261 -4.02 31.21 4.53
CA LEU A 261 -3.48 29.90 4.92
C LEU A 261 -2.56 29.39 3.83
N LEU A 262 -1.52 28.65 4.22
CA LEU A 262 -0.58 27.97 3.34
C LEU A 262 -0.30 26.58 3.88
N GLU A 263 -0.27 25.59 3.00
CA GLU A 263 0.24 24.24 3.29
C GLU A 263 1.76 24.19 3.04
N PHE A 264 2.42 23.13 3.51
CA PHE A 264 3.85 22.97 3.28
C PHE A 264 4.21 22.96 1.79
N SER A 265 3.45 22.24 0.97
CA SER A 265 3.67 22.22 -0.48
C SER A 265 3.49 23.59 -1.14
N ASP A 266 2.67 24.49 -0.59
CA ASP A 266 2.54 25.86 -1.10
C ASP A 266 3.83 26.65 -0.88
N PHE A 267 4.53 26.46 0.25
CA PHE A 267 5.84 27.10 0.48
C PHE A 267 6.87 26.61 -0.53
N GLU A 268 6.93 25.30 -0.78
CA GLU A 268 7.87 24.72 -1.73
C GLU A 268 7.61 25.24 -3.16
N HIS A 269 6.35 25.24 -3.62
CA HIS A 269 5.99 25.79 -4.93
C HIS A 269 6.25 27.27 -5.07
N GLN A 270 5.95 28.06 -4.03
CA GLN A 270 6.22 29.51 -4.06
C GLN A 270 7.73 29.78 -4.07
N ALA A 271 8.52 29.04 -3.28
CA ALA A 271 9.97 29.14 -3.30
C ALA A 271 10.51 28.82 -4.70
N LEU A 272 10.06 27.71 -5.32
CA LEU A 272 10.51 27.36 -6.66
C LEU A 272 10.17 28.43 -7.69
N ARG A 273 8.96 29.03 -7.64
CA ARG A 273 8.56 30.14 -8.54
C ARG A 273 9.40 31.41 -8.35
N LEU A 274 9.94 31.64 -7.17
CA LEU A 274 10.86 32.76 -6.91
C LEU A 274 12.29 32.47 -7.42
N LEU A 275 12.69 31.22 -7.43
CA LEU A 275 14.04 30.80 -7.74
C LEU A 275 14.24 30.40 -9.20
N ARG A 276 13.15 30.04 -9.91
CA ARG A 276 13.19 29.52 -11.28
C ARG A 276 12.10 30.14 -12.14
N ASP A 277 12.48 30.62 -13.32
CA ASP A 277 11.56 31.10 -14.35
C ASP A 277 10.78 29.95 -15.01
N PRO A 278 9.63 30.21 -15.68
CA PRO A 278 8.81 29.17 -16.33
C PRO A 278 9.53 28.35 -17.43
N ASP A 279 10.63 28.84 -17.96
CA ASP A 279 11.50 28.13 -18.91
C ASP A 279 12.52 27.22 -18.24
N GLY A 280 12.53 27.18 -16.90
CA GLY A 280 13.46 26.37 -16.12
C GLY A 280 14.76 27.06 -15.73
N THR A 281 15.00 28.31 -16.19
CA THR A 281 16.24 29.04 -15.89
C THR A 281 16.20 29.64 -14.48
N PRO A 282 17.34 29.71 -13.76
CA PRO A 282 17.42 30.35 -12.46
C PRO A 282 17.18 31.86 -12.56
N THR A 283 16.36 32.41 -11.66
CA THR A 283 16.12 33.87 -11.57
C THR A 283 17.33 34.61 -11.02
N ALA A 284 17.35 35.95 -11.19
CA ALA A 284 18.38 36.79 -10.58
C ALA A 284 18.39 36.66 -9.05
N LEU A 285 17.22 36.49 -8.41
CA LEU A 285 17.09 36.24 -6.98
C LEU A 285 17.77 34.92 -6.57
N CYS A 286 17.62 33.88 -7.37
CA CYS A 286 18.30 32.61 -7.15
C CYS A 286 19.83 32.80 -7.09
N GLY A 287 20.40 33.58 -8.02
CA GLY A 287 21.82 33.92 -8.03
C GLY A 287 22.29 34.62 -6.76
N VAL A 288 21.48 35.55 -6.23
CA VAL A 288 21.79 36.24 -4.98
C VAL A 288 21.74 35.28 -3.78
N ILE A 289 20.73 34.39 -3.74
CA ILE A 289 20.57 33.43 -2.63
C ILE A 289 21.71 32.43 -2.61
N ARG A 290 22.13 31.89 -3.76
CA ARG A 290 23.27 30.97 -3.89
C ARG A 290 24.55 31.50 -3.25
N GLN A 291 24.81 32.80 -3.40
CA GLN A 291 26.02 33.43 -2.83
C GLN A 291 26.09 33.36 -1.29
N ASN A 292 24.99 33.06 -0.61
CA ASN A 292 24.97 32.92 0.83
C ASN A 292 25.37 31.52 1.31
N TYR A 293 25.48 30.55 0.43
CA TYR A 293 25.79 29.16 0.75
C TYR A 293 27.10 28.73 0.08
N ALA A 294 27.95 28.06 0.86
CA ALA A 294 29.17 27.44 0.35
C ALA A 294 28.93 26.00 -0.16
N ALA A 295 27.89 25.34 0.37
CA ALA A 295 27.48 24.02 -0.04
C ALA A 295 25.99 23.80 0.30
N VAL A 296 25.34 22.95 -0.47
CA VAL A 296 23.99 22.42 -0.23
C VAL A 296 24.12 20.95 0.16
N MET A 297 23.75 20.63 1.40
CA MET A 297 23.85 19.28 1.94
C MET A 297 22.45 18.76 2.25
N VAL A 298 22.10 17.61 1.70
CA VAL A 298 20.79 16.97 1.88
C VAL A 298 20.98 15.62 2.51
N ASP A 299 20.35 15.41 3.65
CA ASP A 299 20.29 14.12 4.34
C ASP A 299 18.99 13.41 4.00
N GLU A 300 18.95 12.06 4.16
CA GLU A 300 17.79 11.21 3.82
C GLU A 300 17.26 11.45 2.40
N TYR A 301 18.18 11.61 1.45
CA TYR A 301 17.83 12.02 0.09
C TYR A 301 16.89 11.03 -0.64
N GLN A 302 16.85 9.75 -0.23
CA GLN A 302 15.90 8.76 -0.74
C GLN A 302 14.43 9.11 -0.48
N ASP A 303 14.16 10.03 0.46
CA ASP A 303 12.81 10.48 0.82
C ASP A 303 12.42 11.80 0.13
N THR A 304 13.23 12.24 -0.83
CA THR A 304 13.02 13.47 -1.60
C THR A 304 11.99 13.24 -2.71
N ASN A 305 11.13 14.22 -2.96
CA ASN A 305 10.27 14.27 -4.13
C ASN A 305 10.85 15.18 -5.26
N ALA A 306 10.25 15.13 -6.44
CA ALA A 306 10.77 15.90 -7.59
C ALA A 306 10.75 17.43 -7.38
N LEU A 307 9.78 17.95 -6.60
CA LEU A 307 9.70 19.37 -6.28
C LEU A 307 10.87 19.80 -5.36
N GLN A 308 11.18 18.99 -4.37
CA GLN A 308 12.29 19.22 -3.44
C GLN A 308 13.65 19.10 -4.15
N ASP A 309 13.83 18.09 -5.01
CA ASP A 309 15.04 17.96 -5.82
C ASP A 309 15.25 19.20 -6.72
N ALA A 310 14.18 19.71 -7.35
CA ALA A 310 14.24 20.93 -8.13
C ALA A 310 14.66 22.16 -7.29
N LEU A 311 14.21 22.26 -6.03
CA LEU A 311 14.62 23.32 -5.11
C LEU A 311 16.11 23.18 -4.74
N TYR A 312 16.59 21.99 -4.41
CA TYR A 312 18.01 21.75 -4.07
C TYR A 312 18.91 22.13 -5.25
N ARG A 313 18.55 21.73 -6.46
CA ARG A 313 19.27 22.11 -7.69
C ARG A 313 19.24 23.62 -7.95
N CYS A 314 18.15 24.30 -7.62
CA CYS A 314 18.10 25.75 -7.71
C CYS A 314 19.05 26.42 -6.72
N LEU A 315 19.26 25.88 -5.53
CA LEU A 315 20.14 26.42 -4.50
C LEU A 315 21.60 26.08 -4.72
N ALA A 316 21.90 24.96 -5.35
CA ALA A 316 23.25 24.53 -5.69
C ALA A 316 23.85 25.38 -6.83
N SER A 317 25.16 25.32 -6.99
CA SER A 317 25.84 25.94 -8.12
C SER A 317 25.35 25.38 -9.46
N PRO A 318 25.46 26.11 -10.57
CA PRO A 318 25.08 25.60 -11.87
C PRO A 318 25.86 24.35 -12.31
N ALA A 319 27.05 24.14 -11.77
CA ALA A 319 27.89 22.96 -12.01
C ALA A 319 27.53 21.79 -11.08
N GLY A 320 26.81 22.06 -9.98
CA GLY A 320 26.46 21.06 -8.96
C GLY A 320 27.63 20.64 -8.06
N ASP A 321 28.77 21.31 -8.15
CA ASP A 321 30.01 20.98 -7.44
C ASP A 321 29.97 21.30 -5.95
N ASP A 322 28.94 21.97 -5.48
CA ASP A 322 28.64 22.29 -4.09
C ASP A 322 27.45 21.47 -3.51
N LEU A 323 26.92 20.49 -4.27
CA LEU A 323 25.82 19.65 -3.85
C LEU A 323 26.32 18.34 -3.23
N PHE A 324 25.93 18.07 -1.99
CA PHE A 324 26.29 16.86 -1.25
C PHE A 324 25.01 16.14 -0.77
N LEU A 325 24.80 14.93 -1.27
CA LEU A 325 23.60 14.15 -1.02
C LEU A 325 23.95 12.91 -0.20
N VAL A 326 23.23 12.67 0.89
CA VAL A 326 23.36 11.48 1.72
C VAL A 326 22.01 10.77 1.77
N GLY A 327 22.03 9.46 1.63
CA GLY A 327 20.82 8.66 1.70
C GLY A 327 21.10 7.16 1.62
N ASP A 328 20.08 6.39 1.84
CA ASP A 328 20.10 4.94 1.71
C ASP A 328 18.81 4.46 1.03
N LEU A 329 18.92 4.03 -0.22
CA LEU A 329 17.76 3.61 -1.02
C LEU A 329 16.94 2.50 -0.34
N LYS A 330 17.59 1.61 0.44
CA LYS A 330 16.94 0.55 1.22
C LYS A 330 16.02 1.08 2.33
N GLN A 331 16.23 2.32 2.77
CA GLN A 331 15.46 2.97 3.83
C GLN A 331 14.33 3.85 3.30
N SER A 332 14.06 3.84 1.99
CA SER A 332 12.96 4.60 1.41
C SER A 332 11.62 4.00 1.80
N ILE A 333 10.94 4.61 2.77
CA ILE A 333 9.63 4.18 3.29
C ILE A 333 8.53 5.25 3.18
N TYR A 334 8.84 6.39 2.54
CA TYR A 334 7.93 7.55 2.47
C TYR A 334 7.26 7.74 1.10
N ARG A 335 7.15 6.71 0.25
CA ARG A 335 6.38 6.77 -1.01
C ARG A 335 4.93 7.23 -0.80
N PHE A 336 4.31 6.87 0.31
CA PHE A 336 2.96 7.35 0.67
C PHE A 336 2.89 8.86 0.97
N ARG A 337 4.06 9.52 1.14
CA ARG A 337 4.23 10.99 1.21
C ARG A 337 4.75 11.58 -0.09
N GLN A 338 4.65 10.86 -1.19
CA GLN A 338 5.11 11.24 -2.52
C GLN A 338 6.65 11.37 -2.65
N ALA A 339 7.42 10.73 -1.76
CA ALA A 339 8.84 10.55 -2.00
C ALA A 339 9.06 9.68 -3.25
N ASP A 340 10.05 10.06 -4.05
CA ASP A 340 10.40 9.36 -5.29
C ASP A 340 11.84 8.81 -5.23
N PRO A 341 12.01 7.56 -4.79
CA PRO A 341 13.33 6.93 -4.71
C PRO A 341 14.04 6.80 -6.06
N SER A 342 13.31 6.89 -7.17
CA SER A 342 13.91 6.81 -8.51
C SER A 342 14.90 7.96 -8.77
N ILE A 343 14.66 9.12 -8.17
CA ILE A 343 15.56 10.28 -8.25
C ILE A 343 16.95 9.95 -7.66
N PHE A 344 16.98 9.22 -6.55
CA PHE A 344 18.24 8.80 -5.95
C PHE A 344 18.87 7.64 -6.71
N ARG A 345 18.07 6.67 -7.16
CA ARG A 345 18.53 5.54 -7.98
C ARG A 345 19.23 6.00 -9.24
N GLU A 346 18.64 6.96 -9.98
CA GLU A 346 19.24 7.51 -11.19
C GLU A 346 20.67 8.01 -10.96
N LYS A 347 20.93 8.64 -9.80
CA LYS A 347 22.27 9.07 -9.41
C LYS A 347 23.18 7.89 -9.07
N LEU A 348 22.69 6.90 -8.33
CA LEU A 348 23.44 5.69 -7.99
C LEU A 348 23.84 4.90 -9.23
N ASP A 349 22.98 4.87 -10.27
CA ASP A 349 23.23 4.14 -11.50
C ASP A 349 24.15 4.92 -12.45
N SER A 350 24.12 6.25 -12.42
CA SER A 350 24.85 7.11 -13.37
C SER A 350 26.18 7.65 -12.83
N TRP A 351 26.32 7.82 -11.51
CA TRP A 351 27.51 8.39 -10.92
C TRP A 351 28.60 7.34 -10.67
N PRO A 352 29.87 7.61 -11.04
CA PRO A 352 30.95 6.66 -10.82
C PRO A 352 31.22 6.43 -9.33
N ALA A 353 31.30 5.16 -8.94
CA ALA A 353 31.65 4.78 -7.58
C ALA A 353 33.13 5.11 -7.28
N LEU A 354 33.37 5.80 -6.17
CA LEU A 354 34.70 5.93 -5.62
C LEU A 354 35.07 4.64 -4.89
N PRO A 355 36.31 4.13 -5.03
CA PRO A 355 36.74 2.95 -4.29
C PRO A 355 36.62 3.19 -2.80
N GLY A 356 35.81 2.37 -2.11
CA GLY A 356 35.60 2.47 -0.66
C GLY A 356 36.86 2.17 0.15
N GLY A 357 36.96 2.73 1.36
CA GLY A 357 37.83 2.29 2.42
C GLY A 357 39.22 2.92 2.51
N ALA A 358 39.66 3.78 1.63
CA ALA A 358 40.85 4.58 1.83
C ALA A 358 40.47 6.05 1.98
N ALA A 359 40.96 6.71 3.05
CA ALA A 359 40.99 8.16 3.11
C ALA A 359 41.74 8.64 1.85
N ARG A 360 41.02 8.90 0.77
CA ARG A 360 41.64 9.57 -0.37
C ARG A 360 41.80 11.04 -0.03
N PRO A 361 42.93 11.62 -0.31
CA PRO A 361 43.06 13.06 -0.30
C PRO A 361 41.97 13.65 -1.20
N CYS A 362 41.38 14.72 -0.74
CA CYS A 362 40.49 15.58 -1.56
C CYS A 362 41.04 15.65 -2.98
N PRO A 363 40.23 15.52 -4.03
CA PRO A 363 40.70 15.66 -5.40
C PRO A 363 41.60 16.91 -5.47
N ALA A 364 42.74 16.80 -6.12
CA ALA A 364 43.66 17.92 -6.27
C ALA A 364 42.89 19.12 -6.82
N GLU A 365 43.17 20.33 -6.30
CA GLU A 365 42.62 21.57 -6.81
C GLU A 365 42.67 21.58 -8.37
N GLY A 366 41.51 21.60 -9.01
CA GLY A 366 41.41 21.61 -10.46
C GLY A 366 40.72 20.42 -11.11
N THR A 367 40.31 19.38 -10.42
CA THR A 367 39.40 18.36 -10.94
C THR A 367 37.94 18.77 -10.72
N SER A 368 37.51 19.84 -11.40
CA SER A 368 36.10 20.22 -11.45
C SER A 368 35.36 19.28 -12.40
N GLY A 369 34.27 18.71 -11.95
CA GLY A 369 33.22 18.24 -12.86
C GLY A 369 33.07 16.74 -13.01
N THR A 370 33.38 15.91 -12.02
CA THR A 370 32.91 14.52 -12.02
C THR A 370 32.03 14.27 -10.78
N ASP A 371 30.75 14.09 -11.02
CA ASP A 371 29.86 13.51 -10.02
C ASP A 371 30.47 12.20 -9.52
N ALA A 372 30.34 11.90 -8.23
CA ALA A 372 30.91 10.70 -7.66
C ALA A 372 30.05 10.16 -6.50
N MET A 373 29.97 8.83 -6.39
CA MET A 373 29.32 8.13 -5.32
C MET A 373 30.36 7.55 -4.34
N LEU A 374 30.12 7.76 -3.03
CA LEU A 374 30.89 7.13 -1.95
C LEU A 374 29.96 6.23 -1.14
N ALA A 375 30.24 4.92 -1.11
CA ALA A 375 29.50 4.00 -0.26
C ALA A 375 29.99 4.10 1.20
N LEU A 376 29.03 4.23 2.14
CA LEU A 376 29.24 4.19 3.59
C LEU A 376 28.62 2.89 4.11
N ASP A 377 29.43 1.84 4.18
CA ASP A 377 29.02 0.48 4.56
C ASP A 377 29.21 0.14 6.03
N ALA A 378 30.01 0.96 6.76
CA ALA A 378 30.33 0.72 8.16
C ALA A 378 29.20 1.15 9.10
N ASN A 379 28.62 0.18 9.80
CA ASN A 379 27.61 0.39 10.84
C ASN A 379 28.27 0.45 12.22
N PHE A 380 28.20 1.60 12.88
CA PHE A 380 28.78 1.85 14.22
C PHE A 380 27.75 1.74 15.34
N ARG A 381 26.47 1.51 15.02
CA ARG A 381 25.36 1.47 15.97
C ARG A 381 25.14 0.07 16.54
N SER A 382 25.11 -0.92 15.67
CA SER A 382 24.63 -2.27 15.99
C SER A 382 25.76 -3.25 16.28
N ALA A 383 25.47 -4.28 17.09
CA ALA A 383 26.39 -5.39 17.33
C ALA A 383 26.66 -6.19 16.05
N PRO A 384 27.83 -6.86 15.93
CA PRO A 384 28.17 -7.66 14.74
C PRO A 384 27.12 -8.69 14.37
N GLN A 385 26.56 -9.41 15.36
CA GLN A 385 25.54 -10.44 15.13
C GLN A 385 24.24 -9.86 14.59
N VAL A 386 23.86 -8.64 15.01
CA VAL A 386 22.68 -7.93 14.48
C VAL A 386 22.92 -7.52 13.03
N VAL A 387 24.11 -6.97 12.72
CA VAL A 387 24.51 -6.62 11.36
C VAL A 387 24.49 -7.84 10.44
N GLU A 388 25.07 -8.96 10.87
CA GLU A 388 25.06 -10.21 10.11
C GLU A 388 23.65 -10.78 9.95
N GLY A 389 22.80 -10.69 10.97
CA GLY A 389 21.39 -11.10 10.87
C GLY A 389 20.61 -10.26 9.85
N ILE A 390 20.85 -8.95 9.81
CA ILE A 390 20.29 -8.04 8.81
C ILE A 390 20.78 -8.45 7.41
N ASN A 391 22.08 -8.59 7.22
CA ASN A 391 22.67 -9.02 5.96
C ASN A 391 22.06 -10.35 5.47
N PHE A 392 21.96 -11.34 6.38
CA PHE A 392 21.37 -12.65 6.07
C PHE A 392 19.93 -12.57 5.52
N LEU A 393 19.13 -11.68 6.10
CA LEU A 393 17.73 -11.49 5.65
C LEU A 393 17.68 -10.74 4.32
N PHE A 394 18.39 -9.62 4.22
CA PHE A 394 18.30 -8.76 3.04
C PHE A 394 18.93 -9.38 1.79
N GLU A 395 20.01 -10.16 1.90
CA GLU A 395 20.58 -10.93 0.80
C GLU A 395 19.58 -11.93 0.17
N ARG A 396 18.55 -12.32 0.90
CA ARG A 396 17.52 -13.28 0.47
C ARG A 396 16.21 -12.65 0.07
N LEU A 397 15.91 -11.50 0.63
CA LEU A 397 14.60 -10.85 0.46
C LEU A 397 14.65 -9.68 -0.52
N MET A 398 15.79 -8.97 -0.64
CA MET A 398 15.89 -7.81 -1.51
C MET A 398 16.34 -8.19 -2.92
N SER A 399 15.53 -7.80 -3.87
CA SER A 399 15.85 -7.84 -5.29
C SER A 399 15.35 -6.56 -5.97
N PRO A 400 15.76 -6.24 -7.19
CA PRO A 400 15.21 -5.10 -7.93
C PRO A 400 13.67 -5.14 -8.03
N GLU A 401 13.09 -6.34 -8.08
CA GLU A 401 11.64 -6.55 -8.19
C GLU A 401 10.90 -6.34 -6.85
N LEU A 402 11.52 -6.69 -5.73
CA LEU A 402 10.89 -6.64 -4.41
C LEU A 402 11.27 -5.41 -3.59
N GLY A 403 12.46 -4.88 -3.76
CA GLY A 403 13.00 -3.77 -2.97
C GLY A 403 13.58 -2.65 -3.81
N ASP A 404 13.30 -2.63 -5.12
CA ASP A 404 13.82 -1.64 -6.07
C ASP A 404 15.35 -1.63 -6.21
N THR A 405 16.08 -2.44 -5.43
CA THR A 405 17.54 -2.54 -5.47
C THR A 405 18.01 -3.94 -5.10
N ALA A 406 19.10 -4.39 -5.68
CA ALA A 406 19.75 -5.63 -5.28
C ALA A 406 20.58 -5.40 -4.01
N TYR A 407 20.56 -6.36 -3.09
CA TYR A 407 21.42 -6.33 -1.90
C TYR A 407 22.73 -7.09 -2.20
N GLY A 408 23.73 -6.34 -2.66
CA GLY A 408 25.02 -6.89 -3.06
C GLY A 408 26.21 -6.04 -2.56
N ASP A 409 27.32 -6.12 -3.28
CA ASP A 409 28.52 -5.34 -2.98
C ASP A 409 28.20 -3.84 -2.92
N GLY A 410 28.62 -3.17 -1.83
CA GLY A 410 28.33 -1.76 -1.55
C GLY A 410 27.01 -1.50 -0.82
N GLN A 411 26.13 -2.49 -0.71
CA GLN A 411 24.90 -2.41 0.10
C GLN A 411 25.00 -3.23 1.40
N ARG A 412 25.88 -4.23 1.41
CA ARG A 412 26.12 -5.08 2.56
C ARG A 412 26.75 -4.28 3.69
N LEU A 413 26.16 -4.35 4.88
CA LEU A 413 26.66 -3.63 6.05
C LEU A 413 27.86 -4.34 6.67
N VAL A 414 28.87 -3.55 7.09
CA VAL A 414 30.03 -4.02 7.84
C VAL A 414 29.97 -3.46 9.25
N CYS A 415 30.19 -4.27 10.28
CA CYS A 415 30.21 -3.77 11.64
C CYS A 415 31.49 -2.94 11.88
N GLY A 416 31.32 -1.63 12.16
CA GLY A 416 32.35 -0.69 12.53
C GLY A 416 32.37 -0.35 14.03
N ALA A 417 31.47 -0.95 14.82
CA ALA A 417 31.34 -0.66 16.25
C ALA A 417 32.62 -1.03 17.01
N PRO A 418 33.21 -0.12 17.81
CA PRO A 418 34.43 -0.40 18.56
C PRO A 418 34.12 -1.32 19.75
N GLY A 419 35.10 -2.19 20.08
CA GLY A 419 35.08 -3.04 21.27
C GLY A 419 34.39 -4.41 21.06
N GLU A 420 34.49 -5.27 22.07
CA GLU A 420 33.79 -6.54 22.13
C GLU A 420 32.34 -6.29 22.58
N TYR A 421 31.45 -6.26 21.62
CA TYR A 421 30.01 -6.08 21.83
C TYR A 421 29.25 -7.21 21.14
N THR A 422 28.43 -7.92 21.89
CA THR A 422 27.64 -9.05 21.40
C THR A 422 26.16 -8.72 21.43
N GLY A 423 25.46 -9.14 20.41
CA GLY A 423 24.01 -9.07 20.31
C GLY A 423 23.44 -10.38 19.79
N SER A 424 22.13 -10.51 19.72
CA SER A 424 21.46 -11.65 19.12
C SER A 424 20.33 -11.20 18.19
N VAL A 425 20.00 -12.06 17.24
CA VAL A 425 18.78 -11.94 16.42
C VAL A 425 17.95 -13.18 16.68
N GLU A 426 16.72 -12.98 17.13
CA GLU A 426 15.77 -14.06 17.44
C GLU A 426 14.61 -14.00 16.45
N ALA A 427 14.22 -15.15 15.88
CA ALA A 427 13.03 -15.29 15.06
C ALA A 427 12.08 -16.29 15.75
N HIS A 428 10.88 -15.84 16.08
CA HIS A 428 9.87 -16.65 16.73
C HIS A 428 8.64 -16.80 15.84
N PHE A 429 8.17 -18.01 15.68
CA PHE A 429 6.98 -18.35 14.92
C PHE A 429 5.94 -18.90 15.88
N LEU A 430 4.83 -18.21 16.03
CA LEU A 430 3.70 -18.67 16.82
C LEU A 430 2.80 -19.55 15.95
N PRO A 431 2.47 -20.79 16.38
CA PRO A 431 1.50 -21.62 15.67
C PRO A 431 0.10 -21.00 15.69
N ASP A 432 -0.66 -21.20 14.62
CA ASP A 432 -2.03 -20.68 14.47
C ASP A 432 -3.01 -21.20 15.55
N ASP A 433 -2.69 -22.34 16.18
CA ASP A 433 -3.50 -23.00 17.20
C ASP A 433 -3.10 -22.62 18.64
N THR A 434 -2.14 -21.71 18.82
CA THR A 434 -1.76 -21.22 20.15
C THR A 434 -2.76 -20.19 20.69
N ALA A 435 -2.98 -20.22 22.01
CA ALA A 435 -3.73 -19.17 22.70
C ALA A 435 -2.90 -17.91 22.96
N GLU A 436 -1.58 -17.97 22.79
CA GLU A 436 -0.68 -16.83 22.97
C GLU A 436 -0.71 -15.94 21.71
N THR A 437 -0.93 -14.64 21.92
CA THR A 437 -0.88 -13.64 20.85
C THR A 437 0.54 -13.10 20.70
N ASP A 438 0.87 -12.55 19.50
CA ASP A 438 2.14 -11.87 19.24
C ASP A 438 2.44 -10.80 20.30
N ALA A 439 1.44 -9.98 20.63
CA ALA A 439 1.55 -8.93 21.64
C ALA A 439 1.85 -9.50 23.03
N GLY A 440 1.18 -10.60 23.41
CA GLY A 440 1.40 -11.29 24.69
C GLY A 440 2.79 -11.88 24.80
N TRP A 441 3.26 -12.52 23.71
CA TRP A 441 4.60 -13.09 23.62
C TRP A 441 5.69 -12.02 23.73
N ILE A 442 5.56 -10.92 22.97
CA ILE A 442 6.54 -9.81 23.00
C ILE A 442 6.58 -9.17 24.40
N ALA A 443 5.42 -8.92 25.02
CA ALA A 443 5.37 -8.35 26.36
C ALA A 443 6.07 -9.25 27.39
N ARG A 444 5.88 -10.58 27.30
CA ARG A 444 6.59 -11.55 28.14
C ARG A 444 8.11 -11.54 27.87
N ARG A 445 8.54 -11.51 26.60
CA ARG A 445 9.96 -11.51 26.26
C ARG A 445 10.67 -10.25 26.76
N ILE A 446 10.04 -9.07 26.64
CA ILE A 446 10.59 -7.81 27.17
C ILE A 446 10.73 -7.89 28.71
N GLU A 447 9.73 -8.42 29.39
CA GLU A 447 9.78 -8.61 30.85
C GLU A 447 10.93 -9.54 31.25
N GLU A 448 11.12 -10.67 30.56
CA GLU A 448 12.21 -11.63 30.77
C GLU A 448 13.59 -10.96 30.56
N MET A 449 13.76 -10.18 29.50
CA MET A 449 15.02 -9.47 29.22
C MET A 449 15.39 -8.50 30.34
N VAL A 450 14.43 -7.72 30.83
CA VAL A 450 14.66 -6.75 31.90
C VAL A 450 14.92 -7.44 33.23
N GLN A 451 14.19 -8.51 33.55
CA GLN A 451 14.38 -9.28 34.78
C GLN A 451 15.72 -10.02 34.80
N SER A 452 16.14 -10.62 33.68
CA SER A 452 17.45 -11.27 33.56
C SER A 452 18.59 -10.26 33.57
N GLY A 453 18.31 -9.01 33.23
CA GLY A 453 19.30 -7.94 33.17
C GLY A 453 20.25 -8.12 32.00
N GLU A 454 19.73 -8.46 30.83
CA GLU A 454 20.51 -8.57 29.60
C GLU A 454 21.36 -7.30 29.36
N PRO A 455 22.61 -7.44 28.85
CA PRO A 455 23.50 -6.31 28.70
C PRO A 455 23.10 -5.43 27.51
N VAL A 456 23.08 -4.14 27.71
CA VAL A 456 22.87 -3.12 26.68
C VAL A 456 24.06 -2.16 26.66
N ARG A 457 24.46 -1.76 25.46
CA ARG A 457 25.57 -0.78 25.29
C ARG A 457 25.09 0.62 25.65
N ASP A 458 25.90 1.32 26.44
CA ASP A 458 25.70 2.71 26.82
C ASP A 458 27.00 3.49 26.61
N GLY A 459 27.17 4.10 25.45
CA GLY A 459 28.42 4.71 25.01
C GLY A 459 29.54 3.67 24.89
N SER A 460 30.57 3.79 25.73
CA SER A 460 31.70 2.84 25.84
C SER A 460 31.52 1.81 26.97
N ALA A 461 30.45 1.93 27.76
CA ALA A 461 30.13 1.04 28.88
C ALA A 461 29.00 0.08 28.50
N THR A 462 28.76 -0.90 29.38
CA THR A 462 27.63 -1.83 29.31
C THR A 462 26.83 -1.70 30.59
N ARG A 463 25.50 -1.61 30.48
CA ARG A 463 24.57 -1.63 31.59
C ARG A 463 23.46 -2.68 31.39
N ARG A 464 22.66 -2.90 32.40
CA ARG A 464 21.47 -3.74 32.28
C ARG A 464 20.41 -3.04 31.43
N VAL A 465 19.68 -3.80 30.63
CA VAL A 465 18.54 -3.33 29.82
C VAL A 465 17.43 -2.80 30.73
N GLN A 466 16.78 -1.74 30.28
CA GLN A 466 15.59 -1.14 30.90
C GLN A 466 14.44 -1.13 29.90
N TYR A 467 13.22 -0.93 30.36
CA TYR A 467 12.06 -0.89 29.46
C TYR A 467 12.17 0.20 28.38
N GLU A 468 12.80 1.34 28.69
CA GLU A 468 13.03 2.44 27.76
C GLU A 468 14.00 2.11 26.61
N ASP A 469 14.78 1.03 26.74
CA ASP A 469 15.68 0.55 25.68
C ASP A 469 14.95 -0.30 24.62
N CYS A 470 13.70 -0.70 24.89
CA CYS A 470 12.93 -1.58 24.03
C CYS A 470 12.04 -0.77 23.08
N CYS A 471 12.08 -1.10 21.80
CA CYS A 471 11.21 -0.51 20.79
C CYS A 471 10.49 -1.60 20.00
N ILE A 472 9.17 -1.48 19.86
CA ILE A 472 8.34 -2.39 19.05
C ILE A 472 7.95 -1.67 17.76
N LEU A 473 8.32 -2.24 16.61
CA LEU A 473 7.96 -1.75 15.29
C LEU A 473 6.82 -2.59 14.72
N LEU A 474 5.73 -1.95 14.32
CA LEU A 474 4.54 -2.60 13.77
C LEU A 474 4.25 -2.06 12.37
N ALA A 475 3.77 -2.92 11.49
CA ALA A 475 3.41 -2.56 10.12
C ALA A 475 2.18 -1.63 10.06
N ALA A 476 1.24 -1.76 11.01
CA ALA A 476 0.00 -0.98 11.03
C ALA A 476 -0.31 -0.45 12.44
N ARG A 477 -0.86 0.78 12.49
CA ARG A 477 -1.28 1.41 13.76
C ARG A 477 -2.49 0.73 14.40
N ASN A 478 -3.29 0.02 13.63
CA ASN A 478 -4.47 -0.69 14.15
C ASN A 478 -4.12 -1.75 15.20
N ASP A 479 -2.89 -2.23 15.21
CA ASP A 479 -2.40 -3.25 16.13
C ASP A 479 -1.91 -2.65 17.46
N PHE A 480 -1.65 -1.33 17.52
CA PHE A 480 -1.15 -0.65 18.72
C PHE A 480 -1.95 -0.94 20.00
N PRO A 481 -3.31 -0.91 19.99
CA PRO A 481 -4.09 -1.16 21.20
C PRO A 481 -3.81 -2.52 21.83
N ALA A 482 -3.65 -3.58 21.03
CA ALA A 482 -3.38 -4.93 21.52
C ALA A 482 -2.01 -5.01 22.24
N TYR A 483 -0.98 -4.34 21.69
CA TYR A 483 0.33 -4.29 22.32
C TYR A 483 0.35 -3.43 23.57
N VAL A 484 -0.35 -2.29 23.57
CA VAL A 484 -0.48 -1.42 24.74
C VAL A 484 -1.19 -2.18 25.88
N GLU A 485 -2.26 -2.91 25.58
CA GLU A 485 -2.98 -3.73 26.56
C GLU A 485 -2.10 -4.84 27.14
N ALA A 486 -1.40 -5.59 26.28
CA ALA A 486 -0.55 -6.70 26.71
C ALA A 486 0.63 -6.23 27.60
N LEU A 487 1.25 -5.10 27.26
CA LEU A 487 2.34 -4.49 28.04
C LEU A 487 1.82 -3.96 29.39
N THR A 488 0.71 -3.23 29.37
CA THR A 488 0.08 -2.64 30.56
C THR A 488 -0.37 -3.72 31.54
N ALA A 489 -0.94 -4.83 31.04
CA ALA A 489 -1.35 -5.97 31.86
C ALA A 489 -0.19 -6.60 32.65
N ARG A 490 1.06 -6.44 32.17
CA ARG A 490 2.30 -6.88 32.85
C ARG A 490 2.98 -5.77 33.66
N GLY A 491 2.36 -4.57 33.73
CA GLY A 491 2.95 -3.43 34.43
C GLY A 491 4.16 -2.81 33.73
N ILE A 492 4.34 -3.09 32.44
CA ILE A 492 5.43 -2.53 31.63
C ILE A 492 5.01 -1.12 31.16
N PRO A 493 5.81 -0.07 31.47
CA PRO A 493 5.54 1.27 30.96
C PRO A 493 5.60 1.27 29.42
N VAL A 494 4.57 1.84 28.79
CA VAL A 494 4.49 1.90 27.33
C VAL A 494 4.16 3.31 26.87
N TYR A 495 4.84 3.75 25.81
CA TYR A 495 4.50 4.94 25.05
C TYR A 495 4.18 4.52 23.63
N ALA A 496 2.99 4.87 23.18
CA ALA A 496 2.56 4.67 21.80
C ALA A 496 1.92 5.95 21.27
N ASP A 497 2.29 6.36 20.05
CA ASP A 497 1.59 7.45 19.34
C ASP A 497 0.25 6.93 18.76
N ALA A 498 -0.57 6.39 19.67
CA ALA A 498 -1.93 6.00 19.35
C ALA A 498 -2.78 7.27 19.32
N ARG A 499 -3.05 7.77 18.12
CA ARG A 499 -4.06 8.83 17.96
C ARG A 499 -5.43 8.20 18.20
N GLU A 500 -5.91 8.27 19.44
CA GLU A 500 -7.31 8.02 19.70
C GLU A 500 -8.13 9.08 18.99
N ASN A 501 -8.97 8.65 18.06
CA ASN A 501 -9.95 9.56 17.49
C ASN A 501 -10.94 9.95 18.59
N LEU A 502 -10.88 11.19 19.07
CA LEU A 502 -11.76 11.69 20.12
C LEU A 502 -13.25 11.43 19.79
N LEU A 503 -13.60 11.43 18.49
CA LEU A 503 -14.97 11.18 18.05
C LEU A 503 -15.41 9.72 18.27
N ASP A 504 -14.45 8.79 18.41
CA ASP A 504 -14.72 7.38 18.70
C ASP A 504 -14.76 7.06 20.19
N ALA A 505 -14.44 8.04 21.03
CA ALA A 505 -14.49 7.86 22.49
C ALA A 505 -15.90 7.46 22.95
N PRO A 506 -16.03 6.49 23.89
CA PRO A 506 -17.33 5.96 24.31
C PRO A 506 -18.32 7.00 24.80
N HIS A 507 -17.83 8.09 25.36
CA HIS A 507 -18.66 9.21 25.87
C HIS A 507 -19.00 10.25 24.78
N ILE A 508 -18.29 10.28 23.64
CA ILE A 508 -18.53 11.18 22.52
C ILE A 508 -19.48 10.55 21.48
N ARG A 509 -19.35 9.25 21.23
CA ARG A 509 -20.22 8.52 20.27
C ARG A 509 -21.72 8.76 20.46
N PRO A 510 -22.29 8.76 21.70
CA PRO A 510 -23.70 9.07 21.89
C PRO A 510 -24.08 10.51 21.48
N LEU A 511 -23.19 11.48 21.67
CA LEU A 511 -23.41 12.86 21.26
C LEU A 511 -23.42 12.99 19.73
N ILE A 512 -22.49 12.31 19.05
CA ILE A 512 -22.46 12.27 17.59
C ILE A 512 -23.72 11.57 17.05
N ALA A 513 -24.15 10.47 17.67
CA ALA A 513 -25.39 9.79 17.30
C ALA A 513 -26.59 10.72 17.45
N LEU A 514 -26.65 11.51 18.53
CA LEU A 514 -27.70 12.50 18.74
C LEU A 514 -27.70 13.59 17.66
N LEU A 515 -26.53 14.14 17.31
CA LEU A 515 -26.42 15.14 16.23
C LEU A 515 -26.90 14.58 14.89
N LYS A 516 -26.54 13.33 14.57
CA LYS A 516 -27.00 12.67 13.36
C LYS A 516 -28.52 12.39 13.34
N VAL A 517 -29.11 12.13 14.51
CA VAL A 517 -30.56 11.98 14.66
C VAL A 517 -31.29 13.33 14.49
N ILE A 518 -30.71 14.42 14.96
CA ILE A 518 -31.24 15.77 14.77
C ILE A 518 -31.25 16.13 13.28
N ASP A 519 -30.16 15.79 12.57
CA ASP A 519 -30.05 16.01 11.13
C ASP A 519 -31.03 15.12 10.34
N ASN A 520 -31.04 13.79 10.65
CA ASN A 520 -31.94 12.83 10.00
C ASN A 520 -32.37 11.72 10.96
N PRO A 521 -33.59 11.81 11.53
CA PRO A 521 -34.10 10.83 12.50
C PRO A 521 -34.43 9.45 11.91
N ALA A 522 -34.48 9.33 10.58
CA ALA A 522 -34.76 8.06 9.91
C ALA A 522 -33.59 7.07 9.89
N GLN A 523 -32.46 7.43 10.50
CA GLN A 523 -31.28 6.57 10.62
C GLN A 523 -31.36 5.69 11.87
N ASP A 524 -31.94 4.50 11.74
CA ASP A 524 -32.26 3.58 12.85
C ASP A 524 -31.06 3.30 13.79
N ILE A 525 -29.86 3.14 13.25
CA ILE A 525 -28.64 2.84 14.03
C ILE A 525 -28.31 4.00 14.99
N TYR A 526 -28.31 5.24 14.48
CA TYR A 526 -28.00 6.40 15.28
C TYR A 526 -29.13 6.74 16.24
N LEU A 527 -30.39 6.52 15.82
CA LEU A 527 -31.55 6.68 16.69
C LEU A 527 -31.49 5.71 17.88
N ALA A 528 -31.19 4.42 17.64
CA ALA A 528 -30.99 3.45 18.71
C ALA A 528 -29.84 3.84 19.64
N ALA A 529 -28.68 4.24 19.06
CA ALA A 529 -27.52 4.66 19.84
C ALA A 529 -27.81 5.92 20.70
N ALA A 530 -28.56 6.88 20.18
CA ALA A 530 -28.96 8.06 20.95
C ALA A 530 -29.93 7.70 22.09
N MET A 531 -30.91 6.84 21.85
CA MET A 531 -31.88 6.38 22.86
C MET A 531 -31.20 5.62 23.98
N LEU A 532 -30.33 4.66 23.66
CA LEU A 532 -29.55 3.86 24.61
C LEU A 532 -28.47 4.67 25.35
N GLY A 533 -28.12 5.83 24.81
CA GLY A 533 -27.11 6.71 25.39
C GLY A 533 -27.51 7.22 26.78
N PRO A 534 -26.54 7.72 27.57
CA PRO A 534 -26.74 8.11 28.96
C PRO A 534 -27.71 9.30 29.12
N LEU A 535 -28.01 10.04 28.07
CA LEU A 535 -28.89 11.22 28.13
C LEU A 535 -30.36 10.88 28.23
N PHE A 536 -30.81 9.74 27.69
CA PHE A 536 -32.21 9.41 27.58
C PHE A 536 -32.60 8.13 28.37
N GLY A 537 -31.63 7.29 28.69
CA GLY A 537 -31.80 6.17 29.63
C GLY A 537 -32.75 5.08 29.13
N PHE A 538 -32.86 4.85 27.83
CA PHE A 538 -33.57 3.68 27.30
C PHE A 538 -32.72 2.43 27.50
N SER A 539 -33.38 1.31 27.75
CA SER A 539 -32.76 0.00 27.78
C SER A 539 -32.99 -0.76 26.48
N ASP A 540 -32.24 -1.85 26.27
CA ASP A 540 -32.49 -2.78 25.17
C ASP A 540 -33.93 -3.30 25.17
N ASP A 541 -34.50 -3.59 26.35
CA ASP A 541 -35.90 -3.98 26.52
C ASP A 541 -36.87 -2.89 26.05
N ASP A 542 -36.53 -1.62 26.27
CA ASP A 542 -37.36 -0.50 25.81
C ASP A 542 -37.38 -0.45 24.26
N LEU A 543 -36.28 -0.72 23.57
CA LEU A 543 -36.23 -0.80 22.11
C LEU A 543 -37.02 -2.01 21.60
N VAL A 544 -36.92 -3.16 22.26
CA VAL A 544 -37.71 -4.34 21.93
C VAL A 544 -39.21 -4.05 22.10
N ARG A 545 -39.63 -3.41 23.19
CA ARG A 545 -41.02 -2.98 23.42
C ARG A 545 -41.51 -2.02 22.36
N LEU A 546 -40.66 -1.06 21.96
CA LEU A 546 -40.98 -0.11 20.88
C LEU A 546 -41.27 -0.84 19.55
N ARG A 547 -40.47 -1.85 19.25
CA ARG A 547 -40.60 -2.67 18.05
C ARG A 547 -41.85 -3.55 18.09
N ALA A 548 -42.03 -4.28 19.19
CA ALA A 548 -43.20 -5.16 19.39
C ALA A 548 -44.52 -4.38 19.27
N ARG A 549 -44.55 -3.18 19.87
CA ARG A 549 -45.73 -2.32 19.80
C ARG A 549 -46.02 -1.82 18.38
N ALA A 550 -44.98 -1.48 17.63
CA ALA A 550 -45.15 -1.09 16.24
C ALA A 550 -45.75 -2.25 15.41
N GLU A 551 -45.30 -3.48 15.65
CA GLU A 551 -45.87 -4.68 15.04
C GLU A 551 -47.34 -4.94 15.42
N GLU A 552 -47.73 -4.67 16.65
CA GLU A 552 -49.11 -4.78 17.10
C GLU A 552 -50.01 -3.76 16.36
N ILE A 553 -49.57 -2.50 16.28
CA ILE A 553 -50.28 -1.44 15.57
C ILE A 553 -50.41 -1.79 14.09
N GLN A 554 -49.35 -2.33 13.50
CA GLN A 554 -49.33 -2.77 12.10
C GLN A 554 -50.34 -3.89 11.82
N LYS A 555 -50.41 -4.89 12.73
CA LYS A 555 -51.43 -5.98 12.63
C LYS A 555 -52.86 -5.48 12.71
N GLN A 556 -53.10 -4.41 13.46
CA GLN A 556 -54.43 -3.80 13.57
C GLN A 556 -54.85 -3.00 12.31
N GLN A 557 -53.88 -2.54 11.51
CA GLN A 557 -54.12 -1.72 10.29
C GLN A 557 -54.40 -2.54 9.02
N GLY A 558 -54.28 -3.86 9.05
CA GLY A 558 -54.67 -4.75 7.96
C GLY A 558 -53.63 -4.90 6.83
N GLU A 559 -54.06 -5.52 5.70
CA GLU A 559 -53.18 -5.98 4.59
C GLU A 559 -52.34 -4.92 3.88
N ASN A 560 -52.52 -3.63 4.14
CA ASN A 560 -51.75 -2.53 3.54
C ASN A 560 -50.57 -2.04 4.40
N ALA A 561 -50.23 -2.69 5.51
CA ALA A 561 -49.15 -2.30 6.36
C ALA A 561 -47.78 -2.73 5.79
N PRO A 562 -46.73 -1.90 5.82
CA PRO A 562 -45.41 -2.26 5.33
C PRO A 562 -44.82 -3.41 6.13
N GLN A 563 -44.24 -4.40 5.46
CA GLN A 563 -43.68 -5.62 6.09
C GLN A 563 -42.56 -5.33 7.13
N ARG A 564 -41.93 -4.17 7.10
CA ARG A 564 -40.83 -3.80 8.02
C ARG A 564 -40.90 -2.32 8.36
N ILE A 565 -41.19 -2.02 9.62
CA ILE A 565 -41.20 -0.64 10.12
C ILE A 565 -39.80 -0.26 10.62
N SER A 566 -39.30 0.93 10.24
CA SER A 566 -38.07 1.50 10.81
C SER A 566 -38.25 1.81 12.29
N LEU A 567 -37.16 1.95 13.03
CA LEU A 567 -37.20 2.34 14.44
C LEU A 567 -37.87 3.71 14.62
N TYR A 568 -37.57 4.64 13.69
CA TYR A 568 -38.23 5.95 13.68
C TYR A 568 -39.74 5.85 13.41
N GLY A 569 -40.16 4.99 12.48
CA GLY A 569 -41.57 4.70 12.26
C GLY A 569 -42.26 4.13 13.50
N ALA A 570 -41.60 3.20 14.21
CA ALA A 570 -42.08 2.63 15.46
C ALA A 570 -42.21 3.70 16.55
N LEU A 571 -41.27 4.63 16.64
CA LEU A 571 -41.32 5.76 17.55
C LEU A 571 -42.51 6.67 17.27
N LEU A 572 -42.73 7.07 16.01
CA LEU A 572 -43.85 7.92 15.60
C LEU A 572 -45.20 7.28 15.88
N LEU A 573 -45.35 5.98 15.60
CA LEU A 573 -46.58 5.24 15.91
C LEU A 573 -46.86 5.23 17.41
N THR A 574 -45.84 5.05 18.24
CA THR A 574 -45.98 5.05 19.71
C THR A 574 -46.30 6.44 20.24
N VAL A 575 -45.69 7.50 19.69
CA VAL A 575 -46.01 8.89 20.09
C VAL A 575 -47.47 9.22 19.78
N ASN A 576 -47.99 8.78 18.64
CA ASN A 576 -49.31 9.09 18.11
C ASN A 576 -50.38 8.11 18.62
N SER A 577 -50.05 7.08 19.39
CA SER A 577 -51.01 6.04 19.85
C SER A 577 -52.11 6.51 20.76
N GLY A 578 -52.00 7.70 21.36
CA GLY A 578 -52.96 8.24 22.33
C GLY A 578 -52.90 7.59 23.71
N GLU A 579 -52.12 6.51 23.87
CA GLU A 579 -52.01 5.80 25.15
C GLU A 579 -51.12 6.57 26.14
N ASP A 580 -51.52 6.53 27.40
CA ASP A 580 -50.81 7.17 28.53
C ASP A 580 -50.25 6.11 29.49
N THR A 581 -49.06 5.61 29.18
CA THR A 581 -48.30 4.69 30.02
C THR A 581 -46.93 5.31 30.37
N PRO A 582 -46.25 4.86 31.42
CA PRO A 582 -44.90 5.35 31.72
C PRO A 582 -43.94 5.20 30.55
N PHE A 583 -44.08 4.14 29.77
CA PHE A 583 -43.26 3.89 28.58
C PHE A 583 -43.58 4.88 27.44
N THR A 584 -44.86 5.06 27.09
CA THR A 584 -45.25 6.03 26.05
C THR A 584 -44.92 7.45 26.46
N GLY A 585 -45.01 7.78 27.74
CA GLY A 585 -44.55 9.06 28.29
C GLY A 585 -43.04 9.29 28.10
N LYS A 586 -42.23 8.25 28.33
CA LYS A 586 -40.78 8.29 28.07
C LYS A 586 -40.46 8.51 26.60
N VAL A 587 -41.15 7.80 25.69
CA VAL A 587 -40.99 7.95 24.23
C VAL A 587 -41.37 9.34 23.76
N ARG A 588 -42.52 9.90 24.25
CA ARG A 588 -42.94 11.28 23.94
C ARG A 588 -41.95 12.32 24.44
N ALA A 589 -41.42 12.13 25.64
CA ALA A 589 -40.39 13.04 26.19
C ALA A 589 -39.10 13.03 25.38
N PHE A 590 -38.69 11.89 24.84
CA PHE A 590 -37.56 11.79 23.91
C PHE A 590 -37.85 12.52 22.62
N TYR A 591 -39.02 12.29 22.02
CA TYR A 591 -39.38 12.91 20.72
C TYR A 591 -39.57 14.42 20.82
N ALA A 592 -40.00 14.94 21.95
CA ALA A 592 -40.22 16.36 22.18
C ALA A 592 -38.92 17.16 22.46
N ARG A 593 -37.86 16.51 22.80
CA ARG A 593 -36.52 17.13 23.02
C ARG A 593 -35.66 17.12 21.80
#